data_60d6abd95f6088f32fffc04e54e274a3
#
_entry.id   60d6abd95f6088f32fffc04e54e274a3
#
_cell.length_a   1.000
_cell.length_b   1.000
_cell.length_c   1.000
_cell.angle_alpha   90.00
_cell.angle_beta   90.00
_cell.angle_gamma   90.00
#
_symmetry.space_group_name_H-M   'P 1'
#
loop_
_entity.id
_entity.type
_entity.pdbx_description
1 polymer ?
#
loop_
_entity_poly.entity_id
_entity_poly.type
_entity_poly.pdbx_seq_one_letter_code
_entity_poly.pdbx_strand_id
1 'polypeptide(L)'
;MAFYDSVFQALGLKDWCAGGSSAAPMSMNDLLAQSTGKEIKGEFFPFPSLDNLNESCGSVLQSRDVTKGIEDGFLAAKPALKSVLDPITQPLSWLLDGALWTFGTIPWFIMIPILLAISWYASRSRAVTIFVGLSIGLLALVDHYDVAMQTLSIIFVCTGISVLIGVPIGIAMSKSDRLQKSVVPILDLLQTLPTFVYLIPLIFLFSVTESKLYGIAIILYAVVPVIRLTDLGIRLVDKDVIEAANAFGMNSRQKLVGVELPLALPRRG
;
A
#
# COMPACT_ATOMS: atom_id res chain seq x y z
N MET A 1 18.07 33.58 -16.40
CA MET A 1 17.04 34.37 -17.13
C MET A 1 17.47 34.64 -18.58
N ALA A 2 18.56 35.31 -18.86
CA ALA A 2 18.95 35.72 -20.25
C ALA A 2 19.13 34.58 -21.28
N PHE A 3 19.35 33.33 -20.87
CA PHE A 3 19.64 32.25 -21.81
C PHE A 3 18.37 31.79 -22.55
N TYR A 4 17.31 31.44 -21.83
CA TYR A 4 16.07 30.98 -22.48
C TYR A 4 15.35 32.10 -23.24
N ASP A 5 15.41 33.35 -22.77
CA ASP A 5 14.90 34.50 -23.51
C ASP A 5 15.55 34.63 -24.87
N SER A 6 16.88 34.45 -24.94
CA SER A 6 17.60 34.46 -26.21
C SER A 6 17.25 33.30 -27.13
N VAL A 7 16.98 32.12 -26.56
CA VAL A 7 16.53 30.92 -27.32
C VAL A 7 15.13 31.14 -27.89
N PHE A 8 14.15 31.60 -27.10
CA PHE A 8 12.83 31.90 -27.60
C PHE A 8 12.80 33.03 -28.62
N GLN A 9 13.67 34.00 -28.47
CA GLN A 9 13.85 35.04 -29.46
C GLN A 9 14.43 34.52 -30.78
N ALA A 10 15.44 33.64 -30.72
CA ALA A 10 16.06 33.02 -31.89
C ALA A 10 15.08 32.10 -32.65
N LEU A 11 14.13 31.46 -31.91
CA LEU A 11 13.10 30.61 -32.48
C LEU A 11 11.88 31.39 -33.02
N GLY A 12 11.85 32.73 -32.90
CA GLY A 12 10.74 33.55 -33.39
C GLY A 12 9.42 33.41 -32.58
N LEU A 13 9.49 32.90 -31.33
CA LEU A 13 8.34 32.61 -30.48
C LEU A 13 7.97 33.77 -29.52
N LYS A 14 8.52 34.96 -29.72
CA LYS A 14 8.30 36.15 -28.88
C LYS A 14 6.83 36.51 -28.73
N ASP A 15 6.10 36.52 -29.84
CA ASP A 15 4.66 36.87 -29.84
C ASP A 15 3.82 35.86 -29.10
N TRP A 16 4.20 34.59 -29.18
CA TRP A 16 3.55 33.51 -28.43
C TRP A 16 3.85 33.63 -26.92
N CYS A 17 5.08 33.94 -26.54
CA CYS A 17 5.50 34.12 -25.16
C CYS A 17 4.83 35.33 -24.49
N ALA A 18 4.50 36.39 -25.24
CA ALA A 18 3.82 37.59 -24.73
C ALA A 18 2.34 37.38 -24.43
N GLY A 19 1.71 36.34 -24.91
CA GLY A 19 0.30 36.02 -24.71
C GLY A 19 -0.04 35.39 -23.35
N GLY A 20 0.95 35.02 -22.55
CA GLY A 20 0.74 34.43 -21.22
C GLY A 20 0.47 35.47 -20.14
N SER A 21 -0.44 35.19 -19.20
CA SER A 21 -0.75 36.06 -18.06
C SER A 21 0.45 36.18 -17.12
N SER A 22 1.11 37.31 -17.13
CA SER A 22 2.29 37.61 -16.34
C SER A 22 1.96 37.98 -14.89
N ALA A 23 1.67 37.02 -14.07
CA ALA A 23 1.89 37.11 -12.65
C ALA A 23 2.80 35.93 -12.26
N ALA A 24 4.09 36.05 -12.55
CA ALA A 24 5.05 35.06 -12.10
C ALA A 24 5.00 34.97 -10.56
N PRO A 25 4.54 33.85 -9.98
CA PRO A 25 4.66 33.67 -8.54
C PRO A 25 6.13 33.60 -8.19
N MET A 26 6.53 34.15 -7.04
CA MET A 26 7.89 34.11 -6.55
C MET A 26 8.43 32.67 -6.67
N SER A 27 9.56 32.54 -7.35
CA SER A 27 10.30 31.27 -7.46
C SER A 27 10.72 30.79 -6.07
N MET A 28 10.84 29.46 -5.87
CA MET A 28 11.39 28.89 -4.63
C MET A 28 12.78 29.48 -4.32
N ASN A 29 13.54 29.80 -5.34
CA ASN A 29 14.84 30.45 -5.22
C ASN A 29 14.71 31.91 -4.69
N ASP A 30 13.68 32.64 -5.10
CA ASP A 30 13.41 34.00 -4.59
C ASP A 30 12.97 33.96 -3.13
N LEU A 31 12.16 32.95 -2.75
CA LEU A 31 11.75 32.75 -1.37
C LEU A 31 12.96 32.35 -0.48
N LEU A 32 13.86 31.50 -0.99
CA LEU A 32 15.08 31.13 -0.29
C LEU A 32 16.07 32.31 -0.20
N ALA A 33 16.22 33.10 -1.25
CA ALA A 33 17.02 34.32 -1.25
C ALA A 33 16.49 35.34 -0.22
N GLN A 34 15.17 35.48 -0.16
CA GLN A 34 14.51 36.37 0.81
C GLN A 34 14.65 35.88 2.26
N SER A 35 14.63 34.56 2.48
CA SER A 35 14.78 33.96 3.82
C SER A 35 16.22 33.90 4.31
N THR A 36 17.18 33.73 3.41
CA THR A 36 18.61 33.57 3.76
C THR A 36 19.45 34.82 3.54
N GLY A 37 18.90 35.88 2.92
CA GLY A 37 19.62 37.13 2.60
C GLY A 37 20.82 36.96 1.65
N LYS A 38 20.93 35.79 0.98
CA LYS A 38 21.95 35.49 0.01
C LYS A 38 21.36 35.48 -1.39
N GLU A 39 21.91 36.33 -2.28
CA GLU A 39 21.65 36.20 -3.71
C GLU A 39 22.19 34.85 -4.19
N ILE A 40 21.33 33.97 -4.62
CA ILE A 40 21.70 32.71 -5.27
C ILE A 40 22.17 33.16 -6.70
N LYS A 41 23.47 33.06 -6.97
CA LYS A 41 24.00 33.29 -8.32
C LYS A 41 23.29 32.37 -9.29
N GLY A 42 22.51 32.94 -10.20
CA GLY A 42 21.84 32.19 -11.25
C GLY A 42 22.84 31.35 -12.04
N GLU A 43 22.57 30.08 -12.25
CA GLU A 43 23.36 29.21 -13.10
C GLU A 43 23.42 29.80 -14.53
N PHE A 44 24.60 29.77 -15.15
CA PHE A 44 24.78 30.26 -16.53
C PHE A 44 23.93 29.48 -17.54
N PHE A 45 23.67 28.18 -17.24
CA PHE A 45 22.76 27.28 -17.95
C PHE A 45 21.77 26.66 -16.94
N PRO A 46 20.63 27.27 -16.66
CA PRO A 46 19.65 26.68 -15.79
C PRO A 46 19.01 25.45 -16.46
N PHE A 47 18.69 24.43 -15.65
CA PHE A 47 18.00 23.23 -16.14
C PHE A 47 16.64 23.62 -16.78
N PRO A 48 16.24 23.05 -17.95
CA PRO A 48 15.01 23.40 -18.64
C PRO A 48 13.76 22.81 -17.91
N SER A 49 13.53 23.22 -16.67
CA SER A 49 12.30 22.91 -15.94
C SER A 49 11.14 23.77 -16.47
N LEU A 50 9.90 23.28 -16.31
CA LEU A 50 8.70 24.03 -16.71
C LEU A 50 8.67 25.42 -16.07
N ASP A 51 9.10 25.54 -14.82
CA ASP A 51 9.10 26.81 -14.10
C ASP A 51 10.15 27.80 -14.66
N ASN A 52 11.36 27.32 -14.96
CA ASN A 52 12.40 28.16 -15.58
C ASN A 52 12.03 28.55 -17.02
N LEU A 53 11.35 27.69 -17.76
CA LEU A 53 10.84 27.99 -19.09
C LEU A 53 9.67 28.98 -19.05
N ASN A 54 8.76 28.83 -18.08
CA ASN A 54 7.64 29.74 -17.87
C ASN A 54 8.12 31.14 -17.45
N GLU A 55 9.17 31.23 -16.65
CA GLU A 55 9.77 32.51 -16.25
C GLU A 55 10.30 33.33 -17.47
N SER A 56 10.79 32.61 -18.49
CA SER A 56 11.25 33.21 -19.74
C SER A 56 10.14 33.33 -20.81
N CYS A 57 9.08 32.56 -20.72
CA CYS A 57 7.99 32.53 -21.68
C CYS A 57 6.66 32.22 -20.94
N GLY A 58 5.88 33.22 -20.63
CA GLY A 58 4.64 33.11 -19.83
C GLY A 58 3.55 32.22 -20.42
N SER A 59 3.66 31.81 -21.69
CA SER A 59 2.75 30.85 -22.32
C SER A 59 3.12 29.38 -22.06
N VAL A 60 4.27 29.11 -21.48
CA VAL A 60 4.67 27.77 -21.04
C VAL A 60 3.92 27.42 -19.76
N LEU A 61 3.36 26.21 -19.68
CA LEU A 61 2.65 25.72 -18.51
C LEU A 61 3.59 25.72 -17.28
N GLN A 62 3.11 26.24 -16.16
CA GLN A 62 3.80 26.10 -14.87
C GLN A 62 3.61 24.69 -14.33
N SER A 63 4.60 24.16 -13.60
CA SER A 63 4.46 22.87 -12.89
C SER A 63 3.27 22.89 -11.91
N ARG A 64 3.01 24.04 -11.31
CA ARG A 64 1.86 24.24 -10.40
C ARG A 64 0.51 24.12 -11.12
N ASP A 65 0.38 24.60 -12.35
CA ASP A 65 -0.88 24.52 -13.12
C ASP A 65 -1.15 23.08 -13.55
N VAL A 66 -0.11 22.35 -13.93
CA VAL A 66 -0.20 20.91 -14.21
C VAL A 66 -0.64 20.13 -12.96
N THR A 67 -0.03 20.43 -11.82
CA THR A 67 -0.37 19.77 -10.55
C THR A 67 -1.81 20.09 -10.13
N LYS A 68 -2.23 21.35 -10.23
CA LYS A 68 -3.62 21.76 -9.98
C LYS A 68 -4.60 21.10 -10.93
N GLY A 69 -4.28 21.04 -12.23
CA GLY A 69 -5.14 20.38 -13.20
C GLY A 69 -5.33 18.88 -12.90
N ILE A 70 -4.30 18.21 -12.42
CA ILE A 70 -4.38 16.81 -11.96
C ILE A 70 -5.23 16.71 -10.68
N GLU A 71 -5.00 17.61 -9.74
CA GLU A 71 -5.77 17.68 -8.49
C GLU A 71 -7.27 17.93 -8.75
N ASP A 72 -7.59 18.93 -9.56
CA ASP A 72 -8.97 19.26 -9.92
C ASP A 72 -9.65 18.13 -10.67
N GLY A 73 -8.92 17.47 -11.60
CA GLY A 73 -9.41 16.29 -12.30
C GLY A 73 -9.70 15.12 -11.35
N PHE A 74 -8.83 14.89 -10.37
CA PHE A 74 -9.03 13.87 -9.34
C PHE A 74 -10.21 14.21 -8.43
N LEU A 75 -10.31 15.47 -7.98
CA LEU A 75 -11.42 15.93 -7.14
C LEU A 75 -12.78 15.85 -7.88
N ALA A 76 -12.80 16.13 -9.18
CA ALA A 76 -14.00 15.96 -10.00
C ALA A 76 -14.41 14.48 -10.17
N ALA A 77 -13.43 13.58 -10.27
CA ALA A 77 -13.66 12.12 -10.36
C ALA A 77 -14.02 11.47 -9.01
N LYS A 78 -13.64 12.10 -7.90
CA LYS A 78 -13.83 11.58 -6.53
C LYS A 78 -15.26 11.13 -6.22
N PRO A 79 -16.34 11.91 -6.51
CA PRO A 79 -17.70 11.48 -6.20
C PRO A 79 -18.12 10.21 -6.94
N ALA A 80 -17.78 10.13 -8.24
CA ALA A 80 -18.08 8.97 -9.06
C ALA A 80 -17.30 7.74 -8.59
N LEU A 81 -16.02 7.92 -8.26
CA LEU A 81 -15.17 6.84 -7.75
C LEU A 81 -15.65 6.36 -6.38
N LYS A 82 -16.01 7.29 -5.47
CA LYS A 82 -16.53 6.98 -4.15
C LYS A 82 -17.86 6.24 -4.21
N SER A 83 -18.76 6.59 -5.11
CA SER A 83 -20.07 5.91 -5.27
C SER A 83 -19.92 4.43 -5.65
N VAL A 84 -18.84 4.05 -6.33
CA VAL A 84 -18.52 2.66 -6.67
C VAL A 84 -17.71 1.97 -5.57
N LEU A 85 -16.74 2.67 -4.98
CA LEU A 85 -15.87 2.07 -3.98
C LEU A 85 -16.57 1.90 -2.61
N ASP A 86 -17.43 2.82 -2.20
CA ASP A 86 -18.10 2.76 -0.90
C ASP A 86 -18.90 1.46 -0.72
N PRO A 87 -19.78 1.02 -1.62
CA PRO A 87 -20.51 -0.23 -1.45
C PRO A 87 -19.58 -1.47 -1.45
N ILE A 88 -18.46 -1.43 -2.19
CA ILE A 88 -17.48 -2.54 -2.23
C ILE A 88 -16.68 -2.61 -0.92
N THR A 89 -16.34 -1.46 -0.34
CA THR A 89 -15.53 -1.38 0.89
C THR A 89 -16.37 -1.36 2.17
N GLN A 90 -17.68 -1.19 2.07
CA GLN A 90 -18.57 -1.15 3.23
C GLN A 90 -18.53 -2.44 4.08
N PRO A 91 -18.52 -3.65 3.51
CA PRO A 91 -18.37 -4.88 4.30
C PRO A 91 -17.06 -4.91 5.11
N LEU A 92 -15.98 -4.35 4.55
CA LEU A 92 -14.70 -4.20 5.26
C LEU A 92 -14.85 -3.26 6.46
N SER A 93 -15.55 -2.11 6.30
CA SER A 93 -15.83 -1.21 7.43
C SER A 93 -16.54 -1.94 8.54
N TRP A 94 -17.64 -2.66 8.24
CA TRP A 94 -18.40 -3.39 9.25
C TRP A 94 -17.56 -4.44 9.99
N LEU A 95 -16.69 -5.15 9.27
CA LEU A 95 -15.79 -6.13 9.88
C LEU A 95 -14.75 -5.45 10.80
N LEU A 96 -14.16 -4.34 10.33
CA LEU A 96 -13.18 -3.60 11.12
C LEU A 96 -13.81 -2.96 12.36
N ASP A 97 -14.95 -2.29 12.21
CA ASP A 97 -15.63 -1.61 13.30
C ASP A 97 -16.18 -2.65 14.31
N GLY A 98 -16.69 -3.78 13.82
CA GLY A 98 -17.10 -4.92 14.67
C GLY A 98 -15.93 -5.52 15.45
N ALA A 99 -14.77 -5.67 14.83
CA ALA A 99 -13.57 -6.15 15.50
C ALA A 99 -13.06 -5.12 16.52
N LEU A 100 -13.00 -3.84 16.17
CA LEU A 100 -12.61 -2.76 17.08
C LEU A 100 -13.51 -2.73 18.31
N TRP A 101 -14.83 -2.82 18.11
CA TRP A 101 -15.78 -2.90 19.21
C TRP A 101 -15.56 -4.15 20.07
N THR A 102 -15.38 -5.32 19.45
CA THR A 102 -15.19 -6.60 20.17
C THR A 102 -13.92 -6.57 21.02
N PHE A 103 -12.78 -6.19 20.42
CA PHE A 103 -11.50 -6.13 21.13
C PHE A 103 -11.47 -5.03 22.20
N GLY A 104 -12.17 -3.91 21.97
CA GLY A 104 -12.27 -2.82 22.93
C GLY A 104 -13.21 -3.10 24.10
N THR A 105 -14.21 -3.98 23.94
CA THR A 105 -15.16 -4.33 25.00
C THR A 105 -14.70 -5.49 25.90
N ILE A 106 -13.77 -6.33 25.42
CA ILE A 106 -13.24 -7.43 26.23
C ILE A 106 -12.31 -6.87 27.31
N PRO A 107 -12.58 -7.12 28.61
CA PRO A 107 -11.71 -6.65 29.69
C PRO A 107 -10.29 -7.24 29.57
N TRP A 108 -9.30 -6.45 29.95
CA TRP A 108 -7.87 -6.82 29.85
C TRP A 108 -7.53 -8.14 30.58
N PHE A 109 -8.19 -8.43 31.69
CA PHE A 109 -7.98 -9.66 32.48
C PHE A 109 -8.49 -10.92 31.80
N ILE A 110 -9.31 -10.80 30.74
CA ILE A 110 -9.73 -11.90 29.84
C ILE A 110 -8.85 -11.93 28.61
N MET A 111 -8.57 -10.77 28.02
CA MET A 111 -7.82 -10.67 26.76
C MET A 111 -6.36 -11.15 26.93
N ILE A 112 -5.67 -10.73 27.99
CA ILE A 112 -4.28 -11.12 28.20
C ILE A 112 -4.10 -12.63 28.33
N PRO A 113 -4.86 -13.37 29.16
CA PRO A 113 -4.80 -14.84 29.21
C PRO A 113 -5.09 -15.51 27.87
N ILE A 114 -6.06 -14.99 27.09
CA ILE A 114 -6.36 -15.52 25.75
C ILE A 114 -5.14 -15.37 24.82
N LEU A 115 -4.54 -14.21 24.77
CA LEU A 115 -3.35 -13.95 23.95
C LEU A 115 -2.16 -14.83 24.38
N LEU A 116 -1.94 -15.00 25.67
CA LEU A 116 -0.92 -15.91 26.19
C LEU A 116 -1.21 -17.37 25.86
N ALA A 117 -2.46 -17.81 25.95
CA ALA A 117 -2.89 -19.15 25.58
C ALA A 117 -2.67 -19.41 24.07
N ILE A 118 -3.04 -18.45 23.21
CA ILE A 118 -2.81 -18.52 21.76
C ILE A 118 -1.29 -18.59 21.48
N SER A 119 -0.50 -17.73 22.11
CA SER A 119 0.96 -17.72 21.98
C SER A 119 1.59 -19.05 22.39
N TRP A 120 1.15 -19.62 23.53
CA TRP A 120 1.59 -20.92 24.00
C TRP A 120 1.21 -22.05 23.04
N TYR A 121 -0.04 -22.07 22.59
CA TYR A 121 -0.53 -23.11 21.68
C TYR A 121 0.20 -23.05 20.32
N ALA A 122 0.45 -21.84 19.82
CA ALA A 122 1.10 -21.64 18.52
C ALA A 122 2.59 -21.95 18.56
N SER A 123 3.32 -21.42 19.57
CA SER A 123 4.79 -21.54 19.62
C SER A 123 5.29 -22.80 20.34
N ARG A 124 4.48 -23.35 21.26
CA ARG A 124 4.90 -24.46 22.17
C ARG A 124 6.16 -24.13 22.98
N SER A 125 6.58 -22.88 23.03
CA SER A 125 7.79 -22.40 23.69
C SER A 125 7.46 -21.49 24.85
N ARG A 126 7.98 -21.85 26.03
CA ARG A 126 7.83 -21.01 27.27
C ARG A 126 8.50 -19.64 27.08
N ALA A 127 9.64 -19.61 26.42
CA ALA A 127 10.38 -18.35 26.21
C ALA A 127 9.57 -17.35 25.36
N VAL A 128 8.93 -17.82 24.27
CA VAL A 128 8.09 -16.96 23.44
C VAL A 128 6.87 -16.46 24.19
N THR A 129 6.20 -17.34 24.96
CA THR A 129 5.02 -16.94 25.74
C THR A 129 5.38 -15.91 26.82
N ILE A 130 6.51 -16.11 27.53
CA ILE A 130 7.01 -15.15 28.52
C ILE A 130 7.35 -13.81 27.83
N PHE A 131 8.02 -13.84 26.69
CA PHE A 131 8.34 -12.63 25.94
C PHE A 131 7.07 -11.87 25.51
N VAL A 132 6.06 -12.56 25.01
CA VAL A 132 4.76 -11.94 24.69
C VAL A 132 4.09 -11.35 25.93
N GLY A 133 4.11 -12.06 27.06
CA GLY A 133 3.57 -11.56 28.32
C GLY A 133 4.28 -10.30 28.83
N LEU A 134 5.62 -10.29 28.75
CA LEU A 134 6.43 -9.12 29.12
C LEU A 134 6.15 -7.93 28.18
N SER A 135 6.00 -8.18 26.88
CA SER A 135 5.69 -7.14 25.89
C SER A 135 4.31 -6.51 26.15
N ILE A 136 3.29 -7.33 26.42
CA ILE A 136 1.94 -6.83 26.76
C ILE A 136 1.99 -6.07 28.10
N GLY A 137 2.72 -6.58 29.09
CA GLY A 137 2.92 -5.91 30.37
C GLY A 137 3.61 -4.55 30.24
N LEU A 138 4.62 -4.46 29.36
CA LEU A 138 5.29 -3.20 29.05
C LEU A 138 4.34 -2.20 28.37
N LEU A 139 3.54 -2.65 27.40
CA LEU A 139 2.55 -1.80 26.74
C LEU A 139 1.50 -1.27 27.73
N ALA A 140 1.08 -2.10 28.68
CA ALA A 140 0.17 -1.69 29.75
C ALA A 140 0.81 -0.67 30.69
N LEU A 141 2.09 -0.87 31.06
CA LEU A 141 2.87 0.06 31.90
C LEU A 141 3.05 1.45 31.27
N VAL A 142 3.18 1.50 29.93
CA VAL A 142 3.35 2.76 29.18
C VAL A 142 1.99 3.36 28.77
N ASP A 143 0.87 2.80 29.25
CA ASP A 143 -0.50 3.25 28.94
C ASP A 143 -0.89 3.17 27.45
N HIS A 144 -0.30 2.18 26.74
CA HIS A 144 -0.56 1.96 25.31
C HIS A 144 -1.34 0.67 25.04
N TYR A 145 -1.93 0.07 26.06
CA TYR A 145 -2.69 -1.18 25.91
C TYR A 145 -3.88 -1.04 24.95
N ASP A 146 -4.67 0.01 25.10
CA ASP A 146 -5.86 0.22 24.26
C ASP A 146 -5.52 0.42 22.78
N VAL A 147 -4.46 1.18 22.50
CA VAL A 147 -3.96 1.39 21.13
C VAL A 147 -3.42 0.08 20.53
N ALA A 148 -2.75 -0.73 21.36
CA ALA A 148 -2.27 -2.04 20.93
C ALA A 148 -3.43 -2.98 20.60
N MET A 149 -4.53 -2.97 21.36
CA MET A 149 -5.71 -3.78 21.09
C MET A 149 -6.43 -3.31 19.82
N GLN A 150 -6.55 -2.01 19.58
CA GLN A 150 -7.08 -1.46 18.32
C GLN A 150 -6.24 -1.93 17.13
N THR A 151 -4.92 -1.83 17.20
CA THR A 151 -4.01 -2.30 16.16
C THR A 151 -4.16 -3.79 15.92
N LEU A 152 -4.22 -4.60 16.98
CA LEU A 152 -4.40 -6.05 16.91
C LEU A 152 -5.71 -6.42 16.22
N SER A 153 -6.82 -5.72 16.52
CA SER A 153 -8.12 -5.96 15.91
C SER A 153 -8.12 -5.71 14.40
N ILE A 154 -7.51 -4.60 13.98
CA ILE A 154 -7.38 -4.25 12.55
C ILE A 154 -6.52 -5.29 11.82
N ILE A 155 -5.35 -5.64 12.39
CA ILE A 155 -4.45 -6.64 11.80
C ILE A 155 -5.12 -8.00 11.72
N PHE A 156 -5.90 -8.41 12.73
CA PHE A 156 -6.61 -9.69 12.75
C PHE A 156 -7.58 -9.80 11.57
N VAL A 157 -8.42 -8.78 11.35
CA VAL A 157 -9.36 -8.74 10.22
C VAL A 157 -8.63 -8.70 8.88
N CYS A 158 -7.65 -7.81 8.75
CA CYS A 158 -6.89 -7.65 7.50
C CYS A 158 -6.12 -8.92 7.13
N THR A 159 -5.54 -9.62 8.11
CA THR A 159 -4.87 -10.91 7.90
C THR A 159 -5.86 -11.96 7.42
N GLY A 160 -7.03 -12.06 8.06
CA GLY A 160 -8.09 -12.99 7.65
C GLY A 160 -8.52 -12.76 6.20
N ILE A 161 -8.75 -11.51 5.83
CA ILE A 161 -9.12 -11.13 4.45
C ILE A 161 -7.96 -11.41 3.47
N SER A 162 -6.73 -11.08 3.86
CA SER A 162 -5.55 -11.34 3.02
C SER A 162 -5.36 -12.83 2.75
N VAL A 163 -5.60 -13.68 3.73
CA VAL A 163 -5.58 -15.15 3.56
C VAL A 163 -6.73 -15.62 2.67
N LEU A 164 -7.95 -15.11 2.92
CA LEU A 164 -9.15 -15.48 2.16
C LEU A 164 -9.02 -15.15 0.67
N ILE A 165 -8.37 -14.04 0.33
CA ILE A 165 -8.13 -13.61 -1.05
C ILE A 165 -6.84 -14.20 -1.60
N GLY A 166 -5.77 -14.15 -0.82
CA GLY A 166 -4.41 -14.50 -1.27
C GLY A 166 -4.23 -15.99 -1.55
N VAL A 167 -4.80 -16.86 -0.71
CA VAL A 167 -4.68 -18.31 -0.91
C VAL A 167 -5.34 -18.77 -2.21
N PRO A 168 -6.60 -18.42 -2.55
CA PRO A 168 -7.18 -18.78 -3.84
C PRO A 168 -6.40 -18.26 -5.04
N ILE A 169 -5.92 -17.01 -4.98
CA ILE A 169 -5.11 -16.43 -6.06
C ILE A 169 -3.78 -17.19 -6.20
N GLY A 170 -3.09 -17.49 -5.10
CA GLY A 170 -1.84 -18.26 -5.10
C GLY A 170 -2.03 -19.67 -5.66
N ILE A 171 -3.14 -20.35 -5.30
CA ILE A 171 -3.52 -21.64 -5.89
C ILE A 171 -3.74 -21.51 -7.39
N ALA A 172 -4.47 -20.49 -7.84
CA ALA A 172 -4.70 -20.27 -9.28
C ALA A 172 -3.39 -20.02 -10.03
N MET A 173 -2.48 -19.24 -9.45
CA MET A 173 -1.15 -18.98 -10.02
C MET A 173 -0.31 -20.25 -10.11
N SER A 174 -0.33 -21.10 -9.09
CA SER A 174 0.43 -22.37 -9.09
C SER A 174 0.00 -23.34 -10.20
N LYS A 175 -1.25 -23.22 -10.68
CA LYS A 175 -1.82 -24.06 -11.75
C LYS A 175 -1.64 -23.48 -13.16
N SER A 176 -1.20 -22.22 -13.28
CA SER A 176 -1.10 -21.54 -14.57
C SER A 176 0.09 -20.60 -14.64
N ASP A 177 1.11 -20.98 -15.41
CA ASP A 177 2.29 -20.15 -15.63
C ASP A 177 1.98 -18.83 -16.35
N ARG A 178 0.91 -18.80 -17.18
CA ARG A 178 0.47 -17.55 -17.81
C ARG A 178 -0.08 -16.58 -16.77
N LEU A 179 -0.91 -17.08 -15.85
CA LEU A 179 -1.45 -16.27 -14.76
C LEU A 179 -0.33 -15.77 -13.84
N GLN A 180 0.63 -16.64 -13.48
CA GLN A 180 1.77 -16.26 -12.68
C GLN A 180 2.57 -15.12 -13.32
N LYS A 181 2.94 -15.25 -14.61
CA LYS A 181 3.66 -14.21 -15.36
C LYS A 181 2.92 -12.87 -15.43
N SER A 182 1.59 -12.90 -15.43
CA SER A 182 0.78 -11.67 -15.46
C SER A 182 0.60 -11.03 -14.08
N VAL A 183 0.49 -11.84 -13.02
CA VAL A 183 0.23 -11.36 -11.66
C VAL A 183 1.52 -10.93 -10.95
N VAL A 184 2.65 -11.62 -11.17
CA VAL A 184 3.93 -11.30 -10.51
C VAL A 184 4.34 -9.84 -10.65
N PRO A 185 4.29 -9.19 -11.84
CA PRO A 185 4.64 -7.78 -11.96
C PRO A 185 3.75 -6.85 -11.13
N ILE A 186 2.46 -7.19 -10.96
CA ILE A 186 1.52 -6.43 -10.13
C ILE A 186 1.91 -6.58 -8.66
N LEU A 187 2.24 -7.81 -8.21
CA LEU A 187 2.70 -8.06 -6.86
C LEU A 187 4.02 -7.36 -6.57
N ASP A 188 4.95 -7.32 -7.54
CA ASP A 188 6.21 -6.59 -7.44
C ASP A 188 5.97 -5.09 -7.27
N LEU A 189 5.06 -4.51 -8.08
CA LEU A 189 4.69 -3.11 -7.98
C LEU A 189 4.15 -2.78 -6.58
N LEU A 190 3.23 -3.61 -6.04
CA LEU A 190 2.64 -3.40 -4.72
C LEU A 190 3.66 -3.47 -3.57
N GLN A 191 4.75 -4.24 -3.73
CA GLN A 191 5.80 -4.35 -2.70
C GLN A 191 6.93 -3.34 -2.86
N THR A 192 7.25 -2.94 -4.10
CA THR A 192 8.34 -1.99 -4.37
C THR A 192 7.94 -0.55 -4.11
N LEU A 193 6.66 -0.22 -4.28
CA LEU A 193 6.16 1.10 -3.93
C LEU A 193 6.11 1.28 -2.41
N PRO A 194 6.69 2.36 -1.88
CA PRO A 194 6.49 2.72 -0.48
C PRO A 194 5.00 2.85 -0.15
N THR A 195 4.59 2.39 1.02
CA THR A 195 3.17 2.38 1.42
C THR A 195 2.49 3.75 1.35
N PHE A 196 3.23 4.84 1.53
CA PHE A 196 2.67 6.20 1.44
C PHE A 196 2.22 6.57 0.03
N VAL A 197 2.80 5.98 -1.02
CA VAL A 197 2.46 6.30 -2.41
C VAL A 197 1.01 5.96 -2.72
N TYR A 198 0.50 4.84 -2.22
CA TYR A 198 -0.91 4.49 -2.38
C TYR A 198 -1.79 4.96 -1.21
N LEU A 199 -1.19 5.27 -0.05
CA LEU A 199 -1.93 5.84 1.08
C LEU A 199 -2.44 7.25 0.78
N ILE A 200 -1.64 8.08 0.07
CA ILE A 200 -2.04 9.46 -0.28
C ILE A 200 -3.35 9.49 -1.09
N PRO A 201 -3.49 8.80 -2.24
CA PRO A 201 -4.76 8.74 -2.97
C PRO A 201 -5.92 8.20 -2.11
N LEU A 202 -5.66 7.21 -1.24
CA LEU A 202 -6.67 6.65 -0.36
C LEU A 202 -7.18 7.67 0.66
N ILE A 203 -6.31 8.52 1.21
CA ILE A 203 -6.71 9.61 2.13
C ILE A 203 -7.61 10.63 1.42
N PHE A 204 -7.35 10.92 0.15
CA PHE A 204 -8.23 11.79 -0.64
C PHE A 204 -9.59 11.16 -0.95
N LEU A 205 -9.65 9.83 -1.10
CA LEU A 205 -10.89 9.09 -1.36
C LEU A 205 -11.70 8.86 -0.09
N PHE A 206 -11.05 8.40 0.96
CA PHE A 206 -11.67 8.07 2.25
C PHE A 206 -11.22 9.07 3.31
N SER A 207 -12.03 9.29 4.33
CA SER A 207 -11.62 10.14 5.46
C SER A 207 -10.56 9.43 6.31
N VAL A 208 -9.63 10.19 6.90
CA VAL A 208 -8.60 9.70 7.83
C VAL A 208 -9.22 9.01 9.07
N THR A 209 -10.46 9.36 9.40
CA THR A 209 -11.20 8.76 10.52
C THR A 209 -11.87 7.42 10.18
N GLU A 210 -11.91 7.04 8.90
CA GLU A 210 -12.55 5.79 8.48
C GLU A 210 -11.59 4.60 8.61
N SER A 211 -11.96 3.59 9.40
CA SER A 211 -11.15 2.36 9.63
C SER A 211 -10.80 1.62 8.33
N LYS A 212 -11.66 1.70 7.31
CA LYS A 212 -11.46 1.07 5.99
C LYS A 212 -10.24 1.62 5.24
N LEU A 213 -9.87 2.89 5.45
CA LEU A 213 -8.66 3.47 4.87
C LEU A 213 -7.41 2.64 5.24
N TYR A 214 -7.24 2.43 6.53
CA TYR A 214 -6.11 1.66 7.07
C TYR A 214 -6.21 0.19 6.67
N GLY A 215 -7.42 -0.38 6.71
CA GLY A 215 -7.68 -1.76 6.32
C GLY A 215 -7.29 -2.04 4.87
N ILE A 216 -7.67 -1.19 3.92
CA ILE A 216 -7.30 -1.33 2.51
C ILE A 216 -5.78 -1.25 2.33
N ALA A 217 -5.12 -0.27 2.95
CA ALA A 217 -3.67 -0.12 2.85
C ALA A 217 -2.91 -1.35 3.40
N ILE A 218 -3.37 -1.90 4.52
CA ILE A 218 -2.79 -3.11 5.13
C ILE A 218 -3.01 -4.33 4.23
N ILE A 219 -4.23 -4.52 3.71
CA ILE A 219 -4.56 -5.66 2.85
C ILE A 219 -3.74 -5.64 1.55
N LEU A 220 -3.61 -4.47 0.90
CA LEU A 220 -2.80 -4.33 -0.31
C LEU A 220 -1.35 -4.78 -0.13
N TYR A 221 -0.78 -4.51 1.03
CA TYR A 221 0.57 -4.96 1.36
C TYR A 221 0.62 -6.42 1.81
N ALA A 222 -0.31 -6.83 2.70
CA ALA A 222 -0.29 -8.14 3.36
C ALA A 222 -0.70 -9.30 2.43
N VAL A 223 -1.52 -9.04 1.41
CA VAL A 223 -1.98 -10.09 0.48
C VAL A 223 -0.84 -10.64 -0.38
N VAL A 224 0.17 -9.81 -0.69
CA VAL A 224 1.26 -10.19 -1.60
C VAL A 224 2.09 -11.37 -1.09
N PRO A 225 2.64 -11.36 0.13
CA PRO A 225 3.36 -12.53 0.65
C PRO A 225 2.48 -13.77 0.76
N VAL A 226 1.17 -13.63 1.06
CA VAL A 226 0.26 -14.76 1.11
C VAL A 226 0.12 -15.42 -0.26
N ILE A 227 -0.08 -14.63 -1.33
CA ILE A 227 -0.15 -15.13 -2.71
C ILE A 227 1.14 -15.84 -3.09
N ARG A 228 2.29 -15.20 -2.88
CA ARG A 228 3.60 -15.73 -3.28
C ARG A 228 3.96 -17.01 -2.55
N LEU A 229 3.75 -17.04 -1.22
CA LEU A 229 4.05 -18.22 -0.42
C LEU A 229 3.13 -19.38 -0.76
N THR A 230 1.86 -19.13 -1.08
CA THR A 230 0.92 -20.16 -1.52
C THR A 230 1.31 -20.73 -2.88
N ASP A 231 1.62 -19.88 -3.87
CA ASP A 231 2.10 -20.31 -5.19
C ASP A 231 3.38 -21.14 -5.08
N LEU A 232 4.38 -20.62 -4.36
CA LEU A 232 5.65 -21.28 -4.14
C LEU A 232 5.48 -22.60 -3.38
N GLY A 233 4.71 -22.61 -2.30
CA GLY A 233 4.50 -23.81 -1.49
C GLY A 233 3.89 -24.96 -2.28
N ILE A 234 2.91 -24.69 -3.14
CA ILE A 234 2.28 -25.70 -4.00
C ILE A 234 3.25 -26.18 -5.09
N ARG A 235 4.03 -25.28 -5.68
CA ARG A 235 5.02 -25.65 -6.72
C ARG A 235 6.20 -26.46 -6.19
N LEU A 236 6.51 -26.33 -4.90
CA LEU A 236 7.58 -27.09 -4.23
C LEU A 236 7.15 -28.48 -3.78
N VAL A 237 5.89 -28.86 -3.91
CA VAL A 237 5.46 -30.24 -3.62
C VAL A 237 6.15 -31.20 -4.57
N ASP A 238 6.69 -32.30 -4.00
CA ASP A 238 7.43 -33.30 -4.74
C ASP A 238 6.60 -33.91 -5.88
N LYS A 239 7.19 -33.94 -7.08
CA LYS A 239 6.54 -34.45 -8.28
C LYS A 239 6.19 -35.93 -8.18
N ASP A 240 7.02 -36.73 -7.50
CA ASP A 240 6.79 -38.17 -7.31
C ASP A 240 5.50 -38.40 -6.51
N VAL A 241 5.22 -37.53 -5.51
CA VAL A 241 3.98 -37.59 -4.75
C VAL A 241 2.77 -37.20 -5.63
N ILE A 242 2.95 -36.21 -6.51
CA ILE A 242 1.91 -35.81 -7.46
C ILE A 242 1.61 -36.93 -8.46
N GLU A 243 2.65 -37.62 -8.97
CA GLU A 243 2.51 -38.76 -9.88
C GLU A 243 1.81 -39.95 -9.20
N ALA A 244 2.19 -40.25 -7.96
CA ALA A 244 1.51 -41.26 -7.15
C ALA A 244 0.02 -40.93 -7.00
N ALA A 245 -0.33 -39.69 -6.64
CA ALA A 245 -1.71 -39.26 -6.53
C ALA A 245 -2.51 -39.42 -7.84
N ASN A 246 -1.85 -39.16 -8.99
CA ASN A 246 -2.44 -39.36 -10.31
C ASN A 246 -2.64 -40.87 -10.60
N ALA A 247 -1.68 -41.73 -10.20
CA ALA A 247 -1.77 -43.18 -10.38
C ALA A 247 -2.95 -43.78 -9.56
N PHE A 248 -3.28 -43.21 -8.41
CA PHE A 248 -4.47 -43.54 -7.61
C PHE A 248 -5.78 -42.98 -8.17
N GLY A 249 -5.75 -42.29 -9.33
CA GLY A 249 -6.95 -41.76 -9.98
C GLY A 249 -7.54 -40.54 -9.28
N MET A 250 -6.78 -39.81 -8.47
CA MET A 250 -7.26 -38.59 -7.82
C MET A 250 -7.59 -37.50 -8.82
N ASN A 251 -8.77 -36.89 -8.69
CA ASN A 251 -9.11 -35.72 -9.49
C ASN A 251 -8.37 -34.46 -8.97
N SER A 252 -8.35 -33.38 -9.78
CA SER A 252 -7.59 -32.16 -9.44
C SER A 252 -7.94 -31.56 -8.08
N ARG A 253 -9.22 -31.62 -7.67
CA ARG A 253 -9.67 -31.09 -6.38
C ARG A 253 -9.22 -31.98 -5.21
N GLN A 254 -9.33 -33.29 -5.37
CA GLN A 254 -8.85 -34.26 -4.36
C GLN A 254 -7.34 -34.11 -4.15
N LYS A 255 -6.58 -34.01 -5.26
CA LYS A 255 -5.14 -33.81 -5.24
C LYS A 255 -4.76 -32.50 -4.55
N LEU A 256 -5.43 -31.38 -4.88
CA LEU A 256 -5.18 -30.09 -4.26
C LEU A 256 -5.39 -30.13 -2.74
N VAL A 257 -6.56 -30.62 -2.30
CA VAL A 257 -6.93 -30.57 -0.88
C VAL A 257 -6.29 -31.69 -0.06
N GLY A 258 -6.14 -32.88 -0.64
CA GLY A 258 -5.62 -34.05 0.08
C GLY A 258 -4.11 -34.22 0.06
N VAL A 259 -3.42 -33.63 -0.93
CA VAL A 259 -1.98 -33.82 -1.14
C VAL A 259 -1.24 -32.50 -1.15
N GLU A 260 -1.55 -31.63 -2.09
CA GLU A 260 -0.75 -30.42 -2.36
C GLU A 260 -0.83 -29.41 -1.20
N LEU A 261 -2.02 -29.04 -0.73
CA LEU A 261 -2.18 -28.09 0.38
C LEU A 261 -1.58 -28.60 1.72
N PRO A 262 -1.80 -29.84 2.15
CA PRO A 262 -1.18 -30.35 3.38
C PRO A 262 0.35 -30.42 3.31
N LEU A 263 0.92 -30.71 2.12
CA LEU A 263 2.36 -30.78 1.94
C LEU A 263 3.02 -29.41 1.68
N ALA A 264 2.26 -28.45 1.15
CA ALA A 264 2.70 -27.06 0.99
C ALA A 264 2.80 -26.30 2.32
N LEU A 265 2.07 -26.74 3.35
CA LEU A 265 2.18 -26.16 4.68
C LEU A 265 3.49 -26.53 5.35
N PRO A 266 4.19 -25.59 6.01
CA PRO A 266 5.43 -25.87 6.70
C PRO A 266 5.20 -26.95 7.77
N ARG A 267 5.92 -28.04 7.67
CA ARG A 267 5.92 -29.09 8.71
C ARG A 267 6.49 -28.50 9.99
N ARG A 268 5.74 -28.61 11.06
CA ARG A 268 6.29 -28.38 12.40
C ARG A 268 7.33 -29.47 12.65
N GLY A 269 8.60 -29.11 12.61
CA GLY A 269 9.70 -29.96 13.07
C GLY A 269 9.67 -30.13 14.58
#